data_c38673370546bbe9abae8e0ffab8a754
#
_entry.id   c38673370546bbe9abae8e0ffab8a754
#
_cell.length_a   1.000
_cell.length_b   1.000
_cell.length_c   1.000
_cell.angle_alpha   90.00
_cell.angle_beta   90.00
_cell.angle_gamma   90.00
#
_symmetry.space_group_name_H-M   'P 1'
#
loop_
_entity.id
_entity.type
_entity.pdbx_description
1 polymer ?
#
loop_
_entity_poly.entity_id
_entity_poly.type
_entity_poly.pdbx_seq_one_letter_code
_entity_poly.pdbx_strand_id
1 'polypeptide(L)'
;GLDGRLFASSEERPRSDFAVTLLLDASASRESQQALIAAQAYTLAEGLMRAGVRVQVWSFASVERVTALTVLKAFGARQADGVFAYEARGWNRDGLALRALRPLLPAGRRQLVLCLTDAHPGDAFGLLPEGRTLAQAYMGKAAVRDAAAGCRALRRAGVRIVGLVNSVFPEETTQEAARGI
;
A
#
# COMPACT_ATOMS: atom_id res chain seq x y z
N GLY A 1 50.45 24.83 17.09
CA GLY A 1 49.03 24.84 16.85
C GLY A 1 48.69 23.77 15.81
N LEU A 2 48.06 22.67 16.24
CA LEU A 2 47.51 21.64 15.34
C LEU A 2 46.13 22.11 14.90
N ASP A 3 46.05 22.54 13.64
CA ASP A 3 44.79 22.96 13.00
C ASP A 3 44.01 21.69 12.61
N GLY A 4 43.17 21.22 13.53
CA GLY A 4 42.30 20.05 13.32
C GLY A 4 41.12 20.40 12.46
N ARG A 5 41.28 20.59 11.15
CA ARG A 5 40.17 20.65 10.21
C ARG A 5 39.65 19.25 9.94
N LEU A 6 38.63 18.83 10.69
CA LEU A 6 37.81 17.70 10.35
C LEU A 6 37.00 18.03 9.07
N PHE A 7 37.43 17.50 7.94
CA PHE A 7 36.64 17.52 6.72
C PHE A 7 35.48 16.55 6.91
N ALA A 8 34.32 17.04 7.32
CA ALA A 8 33.08 16.33 7.17
C ALA A 8 32.71 16.35 5.68
N SER A 9 33.12 15.33 4.94
CA SER A 9 32.58 15.07 3.61
C SER A 9 31.11 14.65 3.76
N SER A 10 30.20 15.57 3.51
CA SER A 10 28.80 15.24 3.30
C SER A 10 28.71 14.62 1.91
N GLU A 11 28.80 13.30 1.81
CA GLU A 11 28.37 12.59 0.60
C GLU A 11 26.88 12.88 0.40
N GLU A 12 26.55 13.83 -0.47
CA GLU A 12 25.20 13.93 -1.03
C GLU A 12 24.96 12.66 -1.85
N ARG A 13 24.32 11.68 -1.24
CA ARG A 13 23.84 10.50 -1.96
C ARG A 13 22.93 10.98 -3.08
N PRO A 14 23.17 10.58 -4.34
CA PRO A 14 22.32 10.99 -5.45
C PRO A 14 20.88 10.64 -5.11
N ARG A 15 19.99 11.64 -5.10
CA ARG A 15 18.57 11.42 -4.85
C ARG A 15 18.05 10.52 -5.94
N SER A 16 17.62 9.32 -5.56
CA SER A 16 17.04 8.36 -6.49
C SER A 16 15.86 8.99 -7.23
N ASP A 17 15.82 8.87 -8.57
CA ASP A 17 14.64 9.18 -9.39
C ASP A 17 13.44 8.30 -9.09
N PHE A 18 13.62 7.37 -8.18
CA PHE A 18 12.66 6.35 -7.82
C PHE A 18 11.91 6.74 -6.55
N ALA A 19 10.60 6.54 -6.54
CA ALA A 19 9.76 6.73 -5.36
C ALA A 19 8.98 5.45 -5.08
N VAL A 20 8.91 5.08 -3.82
CA VAL A 20 8.18 3.89 -3.35
C VAL A 20 7.00 4.33 -2.50
N THR A 21 5.85 3.73 -2.79
CA THR A 21 4.65 3.82 -1.97
C THR A 21 4.37 2.45 -1.37
N LEU A 22 4.41 2.34 -0.04
CA LEU A 22 3.88 1.18 0.66
C LEU A 22 2.37 1.39 0.82
N LEU A 23 1.56 0.42 0.38
CA LEU A 23 0.12 0.41 0.55
C LEU A 23 -0.24 -0.80 1.41
N LEU A 24 -0.75 -0.55 2.60
CA LEU A 24 -1.05 -1.58 3.59
C LEU A 24 -2.55 -1.85 3.60
N ASP A 25 -2.93 -3.08 3.35
CA ASP A 25 -4.28 -3.55 3.63
C ASP A 25 -4.52 -3.51 5.13
N ALA A 26 -5.52 -2.75 5.55
CA ALA A 26 -5.91 -2.58 6.94
C ALA A 26 -7.33 -3.12 7.20
N SER A 27 -7.72 -4.18 6.50
CA SER A 27 -8.96 -4.89 6.77
C SER A 27 -8.90 -5.67 8.10
N ALA A 28 -10.06 -5.99 8.67
CA ALA A 28 -10.16 -6.66 9.98
C ALA A 28 -9.49 -8.05 10.00
N SER A 29 -9.36 -8.72 8.84
CA SER A 29 -8.60 -9.99 8.73
C SER A 29 -7.13 -9.84 9.13
N ARG A 30 -6.61 -8.61 9.16
CA ARG A 30 -5.21 -8.28 9.52
C ARG A 30 -5.01 -7.97 11.00
N GLU A 31 -6.07 -7.95 11.80
CA GLU A 31 -6.04 -7.51 13.22
C GLU A 31 -5.02 -8.31 14.04
N SER A 32 -5.01 -9.64 13.92
CA SER A 32 -4.07 -10.50 14.64
C SER A 32 -2.60 -10.31 14.24
N GLN A 33 -2.33 -9.71 13.08
CA GLN A 33 -1.00 -9.47 12.54
C GLN A 33 -0.62 -7.97 12.53
N GLN A 34 -1.44 -7.12 13.12
CA GLN A 34 -1.30 -5.67 13.05
C GLN A 34 0.10 -5.18 13.45
N ALA A 35 0.61 -5.64 14.58
CA ALA A 35 1.94 -5.26 15.06
C ALA A 35 3.06 -5.72 14.10
N LEU A 36 2.92 -6.92 13.53
CA LEU A 36 3.89 -7.47 12.58
C LEU A 36 3.89 -6.67 11.27
N ILE A 37 2.71 -6.33 10.75
CA ILE A 37 2.57 -5.54 9.51
C ILE A 37 3.18 -4.14 9.71
N ALA A 38 2.89 -3.49 10.83
CA ALA A 38 3.48 -2.20 11.18
C ALA A 38 5.02 -2.28 11.25
N ALA A 39 5.57 -3.30 11.91
CA ALA A 39 7.01 -3.49 12.03
C ALA A 39 7.66 -3.78 10.66
N GLN A 40 7.03 -4.59 9.81
CA GLN A 40 7.50 -4.87 8.45
C GLN A 40 7.51 -3.59 7.59
N ALA A 41 6.41 -2.84 7.62
CA ALA A 41 6.29 -1.59 6.86
C ALA A 41 7.30 -0.53 7.35
N TYR A 42 7.50 -0.42 8.67
CA TYR A 42 8.52 0.44 9.26
C TYR A 42 9.93 0.07 8.79
N THR A 43 10.29 -1.22 8.88
CA THR A 43 11.60 -1.72 8.47
C THR A 43 11.87 -1.47 6.99
N LEU A 44 10.87 -1.72 6.13
CA LEU A 44 10.96 -1.45 4.69
C LEU A 44 11.12 0.05 4.42
N ALA A 45 10.32 0.90 5.07
CA ALA A 45 10.37 2.35 4.89
C ALA A 45 11.72 2.90 5.31
N GLU A 46 12.22 2.55 6.50
CA GLU A 46 13.51 3.00 7.01
C GLU A 46 14.68 2.50 6.14
N GLY A 47 14.66 1.23 5.73
CA GLY A 47 15.68 0.67 4.84
C GLY A 47 15.76 1.40 3.50
N LEU A 48 14.62 1.65 2.87
CA LEU A 48 14.54 2.41 1.62
C LEU A 48 14.99 3.86 1.78
N MET A 49 14.61 4.52 2.88
CA MET A 49 15.02 5.89 3.17
C MET A 49 16.54 5.99 3.38
N ARG A 50 17.14 5.03 4.10
CA ARG A 50 18.61 4.94 4.26
C ARG A 50 19.32 4.71 2.93
N ALA A 51 18.68 4.03 1.99
CA ALA A 51 19.16 3.87 0.61
C ALA A 51 18.94 5.11 -0.29
N GLY A 52 18.44 6.23 0.26
CA GLY A 52 18.20 7.47 -0.48
C GLY A 52 16.92 7.44 -1.33
N VAL A 53 16.06 6.43 -1.15
CA VAL A 53 14.78 6.31 -1.85
C VAL A 53 13.70 7.13 -1.13
N ARG A 54 12.89 7.86 -1.87
CA ARG A 54 11.73 8.57 -1.32
C ARG A 54 10.60 7.58 -1.06
N VAL A 55 10.09 7.56 0.18
CA VAL A 55 9.06 6.62 0.61
C VAL A 55 7.87 7.35 1.21
N GLN A 56 6.67 6.92 0.85
CA GLN A 56 5.44 7.19 1.59
C GLN A 56 4.77 5.87 1.99
N VAL A 57 3.99 5.90 3.05
CA VAL A 57 3.22 4.74 3.54
C VAL A 57 1.78 5.15 3.73
N TRP A 58 0.88 4.38 3.14
CA TRP A 58 -0.56 4.52 3.27
C TRP A 58 -1.16 3.20 3.74
N SER A 59 -2.22 3.28 4.51
CA SER A 59 -3.11 2.14 4.75
C SER A 59 -4.47 2.39 4.11
N PHE A 60 -5.22 1.32 3.85
CA PHE A 60 -6.59 1.43 3.39
C PHE A 60 -7.51 0.44 4.09
N ALA A 61 -8.72 0.89 4.39
CA ALA A 61 -9.80 0.06 4.90
C ALA A 61 -11.15 0.59 4.40
N SER A 62 -12.16 -0.27 4.37
CA SER A 62 -13.53 0.10 4.03
C SER A 62 -14.42 -0.06 5.27
N VAL A 63 -14.98 1.03 5.73
CA VAL A 63 -15.90 1.07 6.87
C VAL A 63 -17.20 1.73 6.41
N GLU A 64 -18.33 1.14 6.70
CA GLU A 64 -19.66 1.68 6.37
C GLU A 64 -19.77 2.13 4.88
N ARG A 65 -19.27 1.32 3.95
CA ARG A 65 -19.25 1.56 2.50
C ARG A 65 -18.28 2.66 2.03
N VAL A 66 -17.52 3.25 2.92
CA VAL A 66 -16.50 4.24 2.58
C VAL A 66 -15.14 3.58 2.62
N THR A 67 -14.39 3.64 1.52
CA THR A 67 -12.98 3.25 1.50
C THR A 67 -12.13 4.46 1.81
N ALA A 68 -11.43 4.42 2.92
CA ALA A 68 -10.52 5.46 3.36
C ALA A 68 -9.07 5.06 3.07
N LEU A 69 -8.28 6.03 2.61
CA LEU A 69 -6.82 5.96 2.57
C LEU A 69 -6.29 6.82 3.71
N THR A 70 -5.47 6.23 4.57
CA THR A 70 -4.85 6.91 5.70
C THR A 70 -3.35 7.04 5.45
N VAL A 71 -2.83 8.27 5.49
CA VAL A 71 -1.39 8.50 5.40
C VAL A 71 -0.73 8.16 6.73
N LEU A 72 0.17 7.20 6.74
CA LEU A 72 0.98 6.82 7.90
C LEU A 72 2.35 7.49 7.86
N LYS A 73 2.89 7.70 6.65
CA LYS A 73 4.14 8.44 6.42
C LYS A 73 4.07 9.20 5.10
N ALA A 74 4.21 10.50 5.15
CA ALA A 74 4.33 11.33 3.96
C ALA A 74 5.77 11.32 3.40
N PHE A 75 5.94 11.64 2.10
CA PHE A 75 7.28 11.72 1.47
C PHE A 75 8.25 12.67 2.16
N GLY A 76 7.77 13.75 2.76
CA GLY A 76 8.62 14.74 3.44
C GLY A 76 8.99 14.37 4.88
N ALA A 77 8.35 13.35 5.46
CA ALA A 77 8.63 12.92 6.83
C ALA A 77 10.02 12.27 6.93
N ARG A 78 10.81 12.71 7.92
CA ARG A 78 12.17 12.21 8.15
C ARG A 78 12.23 10.85 8.84
N GLN A 79 11.15 10.47 9.51
CA GLN A 79 11.00 9.23 10.28
C GLN A 79 9.77 8.48 9.81
N ALA A 80 9.76 7.17 9.99
CA ALA A 80 8.66 6.31 9.63
C ALA A 80 7.76 5.92 10.83
N ASP A 81 7.95 6.52 12.00
CA ASP A 81 7.28 6.14 13.26
C ASP A 81 5.75 6.22 13.17
N GLY A 82 5.20 7.10 12.30
CA GLY A 82 3.77 7.16 12.04
C GLY A 82 3.16 5.85 11.51
N VAL A 83 4.00 4.92 11.01
CA VAL A 83 3.55 3.59 10.57
C VAL A 83 2.98 2.77 11.73
N PHE A 84 3.40 3.02 12.97
CA PHE A 84 2.85 2.34 14.14
C PHE A 84 1.43 2.80 14.50
N ALA A 85 0.89 3.84 13.85
CA ALA A 85 -0.52 4.18 13.89
C ALA A 85 -1.39 3.32 12.94
N TYR A 86 -0.80 2.29 12.30
CA TYR A 86 -1.56 1.31 11.51
C TYR A 86 -2.59 0.61 12.39
N GLU A 87 -3.83 0.60 11.94
CA GLU A 87 -4.96 -0.01 12.63
C GLU A 87 -5.79 -0.82 11.63
N ALA A 88 -5.97 -2.10 11.91
CA ALA A 88 -6.77 -3.00 11.09
C ALA A 88 -8.24 -2.93 11.50
N ARG A 89 -9.14 -2.69 10.51
CA ARG A 89 -10.58 -2.58 10.74
C ARG A 89 -11.39 -2.73 9.45
N GLY A 90 -12.65 -3.10 9.59
CA GLY A 90 -13.59 -3.12 8.48
C GLY A 90 -13.24 -4.12 7.39
N TRP A 91 -13.45 -3.74 6.14
CA TRP A 91 -13.33 -4.54 4.93
C TRP A 91 -12.25 -3.97 4.00
N ASN A 92 -11.98 -4.64 2.88
CA ASN A 92 -11.04 -4.17 1.87
C ASN A 92 -11.65 -4.15 0.47
N ARG A 93 -11.64 -2.96 -0.14
CA ARG A 93 -11.98 -2.74 -1.56
C ARG A 93 -10.70 -2.36 -2.30
N ASP A 94 -9.86 -3.35 -2.57
CA ASP A 94 -8.52 -3.16 -3.13
C ASP A 94 -8.54 -2.37 -4.44
N GLY A 95 -9.43 -2.69 -5.35
CA GLY A 95 -9.53 -1.99 -6.63
C GLY A 95 -9.87 -0.51 -6.47
N LEU A 96 -10.73 -0.17 -5.51
CA LEU A 96 -11.07 1.22 -5.20
C LEU A 96 -9.89 1.94 -4.54
N ALA A 97 -9.22 1.30 -3.59
CA ALA A 97 -8.04 1.84 -2.93
C ALA A 97 -6.91 2.12 -3.94
N LEU A 98 -6.64 1.20 -4.87
CA LEU A 98 -5.64 1.37 -5.92
C LEU A 98 -5.98 2.54 -6.87
N ARG A 99 -7.26 2.69 -7.24
CA ARG A 99 -7.70 3.84 -8.04
C ARG A 99 -7.58 5.16 -7.28
N ALA A 100 -7.97 5.18 -6.01
CA ALA A 100 -7.87 6.37 -5.15
C ALA A 100 -6.43 6.76 -4.84
N LEU A 101 -5.51 5.79 -4.79
CA LEU A 101 -4.08 6.04 -4.59
C LEU A 101 -3.44 6.79 -5.78
N ARG A 102 -3.92 6.56 -7.00
CA ARG A 102 -3.30 7.10 -8.22
C ARG A 102 -3.01 8.60 -8.18
N PRO A 103 -3.96 9.50 -7.83
CA PRO A 103 -3.71 10.94 -7.77
C PRO A 103 -2.77 11.35 -6.62
N LEU A 104 -2.50 10.46 -5.67
CA LEU A 104 -1.63 10.70 -4.52
C LEU A 104 -0.17 10.30 -4.80
N LEU A 105 0.09 9.68 -5.96
CA LEU A 105 1.44 9.32 -6.38
C LEU A 105 2.18 10.54 -6.93
N PRO A 106 3.48 10.70 -6.61
CA PRO A 106 4.25 11.84 -7.07
C PRO A 106 4.46 11.83 -8.58
N ALA A 107 4.17 12.96 -9.23
CA ALA A 107 4.42 13.12 -10.67
C ALA A 107 5.93 13.17 -11.00
N GLY A 108 6.27 12.81 -12.24
CA GLY A 108 7.62 13.02 -12.81
C GLY A 108 8.71 12.09 -12.27
N ARG A 109 8.34 10.98 -11.61
CA ARG A 109 9.30 9.99 -11.09
C ARG A 109 8.89 8.57 -11.46
N ARG A 110 9.88 7.66 -11.47
CA ARG A 110 9.62 6.22 -11.57
C ARG A 110 8.97 5.75 -10.28
N GLN A 111 7.77 5.18 -10.38
CA GLN A 111 6.93 4.80 -9.25
C GLN A 111 6.92 3.29 -9.03
N LEU A 112 7.06 2.87 -7.79
CA LEU A 112 6.76 1.52 -7.34
C LEU A 112 5.74 1.57 -6.21
N VAL A 113 4.65 0.82 -6.35
CA VAL A 113 3.71 0.54 -5.27
C VAL A 113 4.00 -0.87 -4.76
N LEU A 114 4.31 -1.01 -3.48
CA LEU A 114 4.37 -2.28 -2.78
C LEU A 114 3.10 -2.43 -1.96
N CYS A 115 2.24 -3.35 -2.34
CA CYS A 115 0.97 -3.61 -1.65
C CYS A 115 1.14 -4.80 -0.69
N LEU A 116 1.02 -4.56 0.60
CA LEU A 116 1.00 -5.62 1.64
C LEU A 116 -0.46 -6.00 1.88
N THR A 117 -0.86 -7.20 1.50
CA THR A 117 -2.25 -7.67 1.51
C THR A 117 -2.33 -9.16 1.79
N ASP A 118 -3.50 -9.66 2.19
CA ASP A 118 -3.80 -11.09 2.22
C ASP A 118 -4.37 -11.63 0.88
N ALA A 119 -4.51 -10.75 -0.10
CA ALA A 119 -5.07 -11.02 -1.42
C ALA A 119 -6.54 -11.52 -1.39
N HIS A 120 -7.29 -11.19 -0.35
CA HIS A 120 -8.69 -11.56 -0.20
C HIS A 120 -9.60 -10.32 -0.17
N PRO A 121 -9.74 -9.58 -1.29
CA PRO A 121 -10.59 -8.39 -1.34
C PRO A 121 -12.05 -8.77 -1.09
N GLY A 122 -12.70 -8.04 -0.17
CA GLY A 122 -14.09 -8.30 0.17
C GLY A 122 -14.74 -7.19 0.98
N ASP A 123 -16.05 -6.98 0.74
CA ASP A 123 -16.89 -6.07 1.52
C ASP A 123 -18.33 -6.57 1.52
N ALA A 124 -18.81 -6.94 2.70
CA ALA A 124 -20.18 -7.46 2.87
C ALA A 124 -21.27 -6.44 2.54
N PHE A 125 -20.97 -5.15 2.64
CA PHE A 125 -21.96 -4.10 2.30
C PHE A 125 -22.23 -3.97 0.80
N GLY A 126 -21.42 -4.62 -0.04
CA GLY A 126 -21.58 -4.63 -1.48
C GLY A 126 -21.39 -3.27 -2.15
N LEU A 127 -21.47 -3.27 -3.46
CA LEU A 127 -21.47 -2.07 -4.30
C LEU A 127 -22.86 -1.94 -4.95
N LEU A 128 -23.37 -0.71 -5.02
CA LEU A 128 -24.48 -0.36 -5.91
C LEU A 128 -23.85 0.10 -7.24
N PRO A 129 -23.87 -0.72 -8.30
CA PRO A 129 -23.44 -0.27 -9.62
C PRO A 129 -24.37 0.86 -10.08
N GLU A 130 -23.83 1.85 -10.77
CA GLU A 130 -24.64 2.91 -11.38
C GLU A 130 -25.81 2.30 -12.19
N GLY A 131 -27.02 2.75 -11.91
CA GLY A 131 -28.23 2.32 -12.61
C GLY A 131 -28.80 0.96 -12.20
N ARG A 132 -28.35 0.33 -11.10
CA ARG A 132 -28.90 -0.91 -10.57
C ARG A 132 -29.47 -0.73 -9.18
N THR A 133 -30.63 -1.36 -8.93
CA THR A 133 -31.33 -1.31 -7.63
C THR A 133 -30.84 -2.35 -6.62
N LEU A 134 -30.09 -3.37 -7.06
CA LEU A 134 -29.58 -4.44 -6.21
C LEU A 134 -28.07 -4.27 -6.00
N ALA A 135 -27.66 -4.24 -4.73
CA ALA A 135 -26.26 -4.27 -4.33
C ALA A 135 -25.67 -5.62 -4.74
N GLN A 136 -24.55 -5.60 -5.47
CA GLN A 136 -23.72 -6.78 -5.67
C GLN A 136 -22.76 -6.89 -4.51
N ALA A 137 -22.64 -8.08 -3.89
CA ALA A 137 -21.59 -8.32 -2.92
C ALA A 137 -20.20 -8.10 -3.58
N TYR A 138 -19.38 -7.28 -2.95
CA TYR A 138 -17.98 -7.11 -3.37
C TYR A 138 -17.14 -8.24 -2.76
N MET A 139 -17.24 -9.42 -3.36
CA MET A 139 -16.59 -10.65 -2.85
C MET A 139 -16.15 -11.57 -3.99
N GLY A 140 -15.22 -12.48 -3.66
CA GLY A 140 -14.76 -13.54 -4.56
C GLY A 140 -14.28 -12.99 -5.91
N LYS A 141 -14.67 -13.66 -7.01
CA LYS A 141 -14.21 -13.31 -8.37
C LYS A 141 -14.48 -11.86 -8.78
N ALA A 142 -15.58 -11.26 -8.30
CA ALA A 142 -15.90 -9.86 -8.64
C ALA A 142 -14.91 -8.90 -7.98
N ALA A 143 -14.59 -9.09 -6.71
CA ALA A 143 -13.64 -8.29 -5.97
C ALA A 143 -12.21 -8.44 -6.53
N VAL A 144 -11.79 -9.68 -6.84
CA VAL A 144 -10.48 -9.95 -7.48
C VAL A 144 -10.37 -9.29 -8.85
N ARG A 145 -11.43 -9.34 -9.68
CA ARG A 145 -11.45 -8.66 -10.98
C ARG A 145 -11.32 -7.15 -10.85
N ASP A 146 -11.93 -6.55 -9.85
CA ASP A 146 -11.84 -5.11 -9.57
C ASP A 146 -10.44 -4.73 -9.08
N ALA A 147 -9.84 -5.52 -8.18
CA ALA A 147 -8.46 -5.34 -7.75
C ALA A 147 -7.49 -5.42 -8.94
N ALA A 148 -7.65 -6.43 -9.79
CA ALA A 148 -6.86 -6.58 -11.02
C ALA A 148 -7.06 -5.39 -11.98
N ALA A 149 -8.27 -4.84 -12.09
CA ALA A 149 -8.53 -3.64 -12.88
C ALA A 149 -7.79 -2.41 -12.31
N GLY A 150 -7.77 -2.25 -10.97
CA GLY A 150 -6.99 -1.22 -10.29
C GLY A 150 -5.49 -1.34 -10.58
N CYS A 151 -4.93 -2.54 -10.48
CA CYS A 151 -3.54 -2.81 -10.83
C CYS A 151 -3.22 -2.45 -12.30
N ARG A 152 -4.09 -2.87 -13.23
CA ARG A 152 -3.92 -2.53 -14.65
C ARG A 152 -3.98 -1.01 -14.91
N ALA A 153 -4.83 -0.29 -14.18
CA ALA A 153 -4.92 1.17 -14.29
C ALA A 153 -3.63 1.86 -13.84
N LEU A 154 -3.02 1.41 -12.74
CA LEU A 154 -1.72 1.91 -12.29
C LEU A 154 -0.61 1.57 -13.30
N ARG A 155 -0.54 0.34 -13.79
CA ARG A 155 0.46 -0.08 -14.79
C ARG A 155 0.36 0.74 -16.09
N ARG A 156 -0.84 1.02 -16.57
CA ARG A 156 -1.06 1.90 -17.76
C ARG A 156 -0.62 3.34 -17.51
N ALA A 157 -0.61 3.78 -16.26
CA ALA A 157 -0.07 5.08 -15.85
C ALA A 157 1.45 5.07 -15.63
N GLY A 158 2.15 3.99 -15.99
CA GLY A 158 3.60 3.85 -15.83
C GLY A 158 4.06 3.49 -14.41
N VAL A 159 3.13 3.14 -13.52
CA VAL A 159 3.43 2.73 -12.14
C VAL A 159 3.70 1.23 -12.09
N ARG A 160 4.81 0.83 -11.50
CA ARG A 160 5.04 -0.58 -11.16
C ARG A 160 4.30 -0.92 -9.88
N ILE A 161 3.63 -2.08 -9.85
CA ILE A 161 2.96 -2.58 -8.65
C ILE A 161 3.41 -4.01 -8.38
N VAL A 162 3.71 -4.30 -7.11
CA VAL A 162 4.09 -5.61 -6.59
C VAL A 162 3.25 -5.89 -5.34
N GLY A 163 2.60 -7.04 -5.31
CA GLY A 163 1.92 -7.55 -4.13
C GLY A 163 2.88 -8.35 -3.26
N LEU A 164 2.92 -8.03 -1.97
CA LEU A 164 3.55 -8.83 -0.93
C LEU A 164 2.42 -9.52 -0.17
N VAL A 165 2.21 -10.79 -0.50
CA VAL A 165 1.07 -11.54 0.06
C VAL A 165 1.52 -12.21 1.35
N ASN A 166 0.84 -11.86 2.43
CA ASN A 166 0.96 -12.48 3.75
C ASN A 166 -0.44 -12.89 4.19
N SER A 167 -0.80 -14.14 3.97
CA SER A 167 -2.14 -14.67 4.22
C SER A 167 -2.10 -15.73 5.31
N VAL A 168 -3.14 -15.74 6.15
CA VAL A 168 -3.43 -16.83 7.11
C VAL A 168 -4.30 -17.93 6.49
N PHE A 169 -4.78 -17.71 5.26
CA PHE A 169 -5.61 -18.67 4.53
C PHE A 169 -4.77 -19.76 3.87
N PRO A 170 -5.36 -20.89 3.50
CA PRO A 170 -4.68 -21.95 2.80
C PRO A 170 -3.95 -21.46 1.55
N GLU A 171 -2.78 -22.00 1.29
CA GLU A 171 -1.86 -21.53 0.25
C GLU A 171 -2.47 -21.55 -1.15
N GLU A 172 -3.27 -22.58 -1.47
CA GLU A 172 -3.97 -22.72 -2.76
C GLU A 172 -4.92 -21.53 -3.03
N THR A 173 -5.75 -21.19 -2.04
CA THR A 173 -6.70 -20.07 -2.15
C THR A 173 -5.98 -18.73 -2.33
N THR A 174 -4.86 -18.57 -1.61
CA THR A 174 -4.04 -17.36 -1.67
C THR A 174 -3.34 -17.23 -3.01
N GLN A 175 -2.84 -18.33 -3.58
CA GLN A 175 -2.18 -18.33 -4.89
C GLN A 175 -3.14 -18.01 -6.03
N GLU A 176 -4.37 -18.51 -5.99
CA GLU A 176 -5.39 -18.16 -7.00
C GLU A 176 -5.75 -16.68 -6.96
N ALA A 177 -5.93 -16.12 -5.76
CA ALA A 177 -6.19 -14.70 -5.58
C ALA A 177 -5.02 -13.83 -6.06
N ALA A 178 -3.79 -14.21 -5.73
CA ALA A 178 -2.58 -13.47 -6.13
C ALA A 178 -2.31 -13.50 -7.64
N ARG A 179 -2.68 -14.58 -8.35
CA ARG A 179 -2.56 -14.66 -9.81
C ARG A 179 -3.54 -13.75 -10.55
N GLY A 180 -4.64 -13.35 -9.90
CA GLY A 180 -5.63 -12.45 -10.44
C GLY A 180 -5.25 -10.96 -10.35
N ILE A 181 -4.21 -10.63 -9.58
CA ILE A 181 -3.71 -9.27 -9.34
C ILE A 181 -2.46 -9.02 -10.20
#